data_644d196f124c143baa5cf72666cd8b86
#
_entry.id   644d196f124c143baa5cf72666cd8b86
#
_cell.length_a   1.000
_cell.length_b   1.000
_cell.length_c   1.000
_cell.angle_alpha   90.00
_cell.angle_beta   90.00
_cell.angle_gamma   90.00
#
_symmetry.space_group_name_H-M   'P 1'
#
loop_
_entity.id
_entity.type
_entity.pdbx_description
1 polymer ?
#
loop_
_entity_poly.entity_id
_entity_poly.type
_entity_poly.pdbx_seq_one_letter_code
_entity_poly.pdbx_strand_id
1 'polypeptide(L)'
;MKKITQKLTKSIWKSSLVALTFLFGLSINAQDLVLQGIIDFDVPSAGSDGKAIHVLVVNDIDNLSLYGIGVANNGGGTDGQEYTFPAVSVLAGDNILIARTPSAMASYLGADVATIIESNTSISQNGDDAIELYFNAEVIETFGDIDTDGTGESWEYLDSFAYKVDGAWTYGGINCTDGSDDSASSNCPYPYTGAYTVGTEIQTETFDVIFSVNTANITVGELGMYVGGGVLGGANAYAMSDDDGDGTWTVTIALNEGTTGNYIFLNSPTSDSDWGA
;
A
#
# COMPACT_ATOMS: atom_id res chain seq x y z
N MET A 1 -56.49 58.09 -52.19
CA MET A 1 -56.35 57.20 -51.07
C MET A 1 -55.44 56.05 -51.48
N LYS A 2 -54.18 56.06 -51.05
CA LYS A 2 -53.22 54.97 -51.40
C LYS A 2 -53.17 54.03 -50.19
N LYS A 3 -53.49 52.74 -50.35
CA LYS A 3 -53.34 51.68 -49.40
C LYS A 3 -51.88 51.19 -49.39
N ILE A 4 -51.18 51.29 -48.26
CA ILE A 4 -49.85 50.75 -48.06
C ILE A 4 -50.05 49.37 -47.45
N THR A 5 -49.64 48.32 -48.16
CA THR A 5 -49.61 46.93 -47.67
C THR A 5 -48.22 46.68 -47.11
N GLN A 6 -48.10 46.50 -45.79
CA GLN A 6 -46.87 46.03 -45.18
C GLN A 6 -46.79 44.51 -45.29
N LYS A 7 -45.70 44.03 -45.87
CA LYS A 7 -45.31 42.60 -45.89
C LYS A 7 -44.52 42.34 -44.60
N LEU A 8 -45.06 41.49 -43.71
CA LEU A 8 -44.30 40.90 -42.59
C LEU A 8 -43.38 39.81 -43.14
N THR A 9 -42.09 40.02 -43.09
CA THR A 9 -41.08 38.98 -43.26
C THR A 9 -40.87 38.29 -41.92
N LYS A 10 -41.26 36.99 -41.85
CA LYS A 10 -40.94 36.09 -40.75
C LYS A 10 -39.46 35.73 -40.82
N SER A 11 -38.66 36.27 -39.90
CA SER A 11 -37.30 35.80 -39.67
C SER A 11 -37.37 34.50 -38.88
N ILE A 12 -36.95 33.40 -39.49
CA ILE A 12 -36.79 32.12 -38.82
C ILE A 12 -35.39 32.11 -38.17
N TRP A 13 -35.35 32.33 -36.88
CA TRP A 13 -34.14 32.08 -36.09
C TRP A 13 -33.97 30.56 -35.97
N LYS A 14 -32.95 30.02 -36.66
CA LYS A 14 -32.46 28.65 -36.43
C LYS A 14 -31.63 28.69 -35.15
N SER A 15 -32.21 28.24 -34.07
CA SER A 15 -31.49 27.95 -32.84
C SER A 15 -30.64 26.70 -33.09
N SER A 16 -29.36 26.89 -33.35
CA SER A 16 -28.38 25.78 -33.29
C SER A 16 -28.18 25.38 -31.86
N LEU A 17 -28.82 24.29 -31.43
CA LEU A 17 -28.53 23.64 -30.17
C LEU A 17 -27.19 22.92 -30.30
N VAL A 18 -26.11 23.54 -29.82
CA VAL A 18 -24.81 22.88 -29.64
C VAL A 18 -24.93 22.00 -28.44
N ALA A 19 -25.19 20.71 -28.64
CA ALA A 19 -25.06 19.71 -27.60
C ALA A 19 -23.56 19.54 -27.30
N LEU A 20 -23.09 20.18 -26.23
CA LEU A 20 -21.76 19.94 -25.64
C LEU A 20 -21.82 18.59 -24.96
N THR A 21 -21.46 17.53 -25.65
CA THR A 21 -21.24 16.21 -25.07
C THR A 21 -19.97 16.28 -24.22
N PHE A 22 -20.12 16.44 -22.91
CA PHE A 22 -19.05 16.13 -21.96
C PHE A 22 -18.80 14.62 -22.06
N LEU A 23 -17.81 14.21 -22.85
CA LEU A 23 -17.17 12.91 -22.64
C LEU A 23 -16.45 13.01 -21.27
N PHE A 24 -17.10 12.54 -20.23
CA PHE A 24 -16.38 12.04 -19.08
C PHE A 24 -15.56 10.84 -19.60
N GLY A 25 -14.30 11.07 -19.90
CA GLY A 25 -13.35 9.99 -20.00
C GLY A 25 -13.31 9.33 -18.62
N LEU A 26 -14.00 8.22 -18.46
CA LEU A 26 -13.67 7.25 -17.43
C LEU A 26 -12.26 6.80 -17.80
N SER A 27 -11.27 7.41 -17.15
CA SER A 27 -9.96 6.79 -17.02
C SER A 27 -10.24 5.49 -16.28
N ILE A 28 -10.36 4.40 -17.02
CA ILE A 28 -10.16 3.08 -16.45
C ILE A 28 -8.67 3.08 -16.17
N ASN A 29 -8.28 3.53 -14.97
CA ASN A 29 -6.96 3.24 -14.48
C ASN A 29 -6.91 1.72 -14.41
N ALA A 30 -6.13 1.11 -15.29
CA ALA A 30 -5.79 -0.30 -15.10
C ALA A 30 -5.20 -0.39 -13.69
N GLN A 31 -5.74 -1.26 -12.88
CA GLN A 31 -5.27 -1.50 -11.53
C GLN A 31 -3.84 -2.05 -11.64
N ASP A 32 -2.88 -1.42 -10.96
CA ASP A 32 -1.47 -1.80 -11.08
C ASP A 32 -1.14 -3.08 -10.30
N LEU A 33 -1.92 -3.39 -9.26
CA LEU A 33 -1.85 -4.60 -8.45
C LEU A 33 -3.22 -5.24 -8.37
N VAL A 34 -3.31 -6.57 -8.54
CA VAL A 34 -4.57 -7.32 -8.45
C VAL A 34 -4.45 -8.53 -7.55
N LEU A 35 -5.55 -8.93 -6.92
CA LEU A 35 -5.65 -10.23 -6.26
C LEU A 35 -5.54 -11.32 -7.33
N GLN A 36 -4.63 -12.28 -7.13
CA GLN A 36 -4.41 -13.41 -8.04
C GLN A 36 -4.84 -14.74 -7.43
N GLY A 37 -4.63 -14.89 -6.11
CA GLY A 37 -5.02 -16.10 -5.38
C GLY A 37 -5.29 -15.82 -3.91
N ILE A 38 -6.29 -16.50 -3.37
CA ILE A 38 -6.64 -16.52 -1.95
C ILE A 38 -6.46 -17.94 -1.46
N ILE A 39 -5.69 -18.13 -0.40
CA ILE A 39 -5.16 -19.43 0.00
C ILE A 39 -5.47 -19.69 1.48
N ASP A 40 -5.99 -20.89 1.73
CA ASP A 40 -6.18 -21.46 3.06
C ASP A 40 -5.88 -22.97 3.00
N PHE A 41 -4.60 -23.35 2.95
CA PHE A 41 -4.20 -24.75 2.89
C PHE A 41 -4.21 -25.40 4.27
N ASP A 42 -4.54 -26.69 4.35
CA ASP A 42 -4.41 -27.52 5.56
C ASP A 42 -2.93 -27.82 5.89
N VAL A 43 -2.20 -26.82 6.35
CA VAL A 43 -0.74 -26.87 6.60
C VAL A 43 -0.39 -26.31 7.98
N PRO A 44 0.31 -27.09 8.86
CA PRO A 44 0.29 -28.56 8.85
C PRO A 44 -1.13 -29.06 9.01
N SER A 45 -1.39 -30.34 8.77
CA SER A 45 -2.76 -30.88 8.87
C SER A 45 -3.50 -30.40 10.12
N ALA A 46 -4.70 -29.86 9.95
CA ALA A 46 -5.50 -29.14 10.94
C ALA A 46 -4.81 -27.87 11.53
N GLY A 47 -3.82 -27.34 10.82
CA GLY A 47 -3.09 -26.11 11.21
C GLY A 47 -3.62 -24.86 10.55
N SER A 48 -2.95 -23.73 10.83
CA SER A 48 -3.29 -22.42 10.26
C SER A 48 -2.11 -21.73 9.57
N ASP A 49 -1.05 -22.47 9.29
CA ASP A 49 0.17 -21.93 8.67
C ASP A 49 0.08 -21.80 7.15
N GLY A 50 -0.94 -22.45 6.56
CA GLY A 50 -1.20 -22.46 5.11
C GLY A 50 -1.97 -21.26 4.56
N LYS A 51 -2.08 -20.16 5.33
CA LYS A 51 -2.81 -18.95 4.93
C LYS A 51 -1.92 -17.99 4.16
N ALA A 52 -2.37 -17.59 2.96
CA ALA A 52 -1.63 -16.64 2.14
C ALA A 52 -2.54 -15.90 1.16
N ILE A 53 -2.08 -14.71 0.74
CA ILE A 53 -2.66 -13.94 -0.36
C ILE A 53 -1.60 -13.83 -1.46
N HIS A 54 -1.98 -14.20 -2.68
CA HIS A 54 -1.17 -14.05 -3.88
C HIS A 54 -1.66 -12.85 -4.67
N VAL A 55 -0.79 -11.90 -4.98
CA VAL A 55 -1.08 -10.75 -5.82
C VAL A 55 -0.20 -10.75 -7.06
N LEU A 56 -0.74 -10.23 -8.17
CA LEU A 56 -0.04 -10.05 -9.44
C LEU A 56 0.15 -8.56 -9.71
N VAL A 57 1.37 -8.17 -10.02
CA VAL A 57 1.73 -6.81 -10.46
C VAL A 57 1.39 -6.68 -11.96
N VAL A 58 0.47 -5.79 -12.29
CA VAL A 58 0.03 -5.55 -13.67
C VAL A 58 0.88 -4.49 -14.37
N ASN A 59 1.23 -3.42 -13.66
CA ASN A 59 2.14 -2.37 -14.10
C ASN A 59 3.23 -2.17 -13.05
N ASP A 60 4.37 -1.58 -13.43
CA ASP A 60 5.45 -1.27 -12.50
C ASP A 60 4.95 -0.41 -11.34
N ILE A 61 5.34 -0.77 -10.12
CA ILE A 61 4.99 -0.05 -8.89
C ILE A 61 6.27 0.40 -8.20
N ASP A 62 6.47 1.71 -8.11
CA ASP A 62 7.66 2.29 -7.48
C ASP A 62 7.67 2.11 -5.95
N ASN A 63 6.49 2.06 -5.33
CA ASN A 63 6.34 1.89 -3.88
C ASN A 63 5.13 1.03 -3.54
N LEU A 64 5.39 -0.23 -3.23
CA LEU A 64 4.35 -1.21 -2.88
C LEU A 64 3.66 -0.91 -1.53
N SER A 65 4.28 -0.11 -0.63
CA SER A 65 3.67 0.25 0.66
C SER A 65 2.43 1.15 0.55
N LEU A 66 2.10 1.61 -0.64
CA LEU A 66 0.83 2.28 -0.91
C LEU A 66 -0.35 1.29 -0.96
N TYR A 67 -0.06 -0.02 -1.01
CA TYR A 67 -1.04 -1.10 -1.07
C TYR A 67 -1.10 -1.87 0.25
N GLY A 68 -2.19 -2.60 0.45
CA GLY A 68 -2.37 -3.46 1.61
C GLY A 68 -3.56 -4.39 1.46
N ILE A 69 -3.74 -5.23 2.47
CA ILE A 69 -4.80 -6.25 2.54
C ILE A 69 -5.64 -6.02 3.80
N GLY A 70 -6.94 -6.27 3.70
CA GLY A 70 -7.87 -6.48 4.80
C GLY A 70 -8.63 -7.80 4.63
N VAL A 71 -9.03 -8.40 5.74
CA VAL A 71 -9.83 -9.64 5.79
C VAL A 71 -11.18 -9.33 6.44
N ALA A 72 -12.25 -9.36 5.65
CA ALA A 72 -13.62 -9.18 6.18
C ALA A 72 -14.12 -10.53 6.73
N ASN A 73 -13.93 -10.74 8.03
CA ASN A 73 -14.17 -12.00 8.69
C ASN A 73 -15.68 -12.32 8.83
N ASN A 74 -16.09 -13.53 8.41
CA ASN A 74 -17.42 -14.12 8.64
C ASN A 74 -18.60 -13.19 8.27
N GLY A 75 -18.49 -12.41 7.19
CA GLY A 75 -19.54 -11.50 6.76
C GLY A 75 -19.79 -10.33 7.71
N GLY A 76 -18.80 -9.94 8.50
CA GLY A 76 -18.89 -8.83 9.47
C GLY A 76 -18.74 -7.44 8.86
N GLY A 77 -18.58 -7.34 7.55
CA GLY A 77 -18.25 -6.10 6.83
C GLY A 77 -16.76 -5.80 6.85
N THR A 78 -16.36 -4.74 6.15
CA THR A 78 -14.97 -4.25 6.19
C THR A 78 -14.64 -3.65 7.56
N ASP A 79 -13.47 -3.95 8.10
CA ASP A 79 -12.89 -3.30 9.29
C ASP A 79 -11.58 -2.54 8.98
N GLY A 80 -11.21 -2.49 7.69
CA GLY A 80 -10.11 -1.68 7.18
C GLY A 80 -8.88 -2.49 6.77
N GLN A 81 -7.81 -1.77 6.41
CA GLN A 81 -6.56 -2.38 6.02
C GLN A 81 -5.80 -2.91 7.24
N GLU A 82 -5.53 -4.21 7.29
CA GLU A 82 -4.86 -4.90 8.40
C GLU A 82 -3.38 -5.14 8.16
N TYR A 83 -2.98 -5.25 6.90
CA TYR A 83 -1.60 -5.44 6.50
C TYR A 83 -1.20 -4.42 5.43
N THR A 84 -0.09 -3.70 5.65
CA THR A 84 0.53 -2.82 4.66
C THR A 84 1.73 -3.53 4.05
N PHE A 85 1.85 -3.55 2.72
CA PHE A 85 2.98 -4.16 2.05
C PHE A 85 4.29 -3.41 2.34
N PRO A 86 5.47 -4.04 2.18
CA PRO A 86 6.74 -3.40 2.41
C PRO A 86 7.01 -2.27 1.40
N ALA A 87 7.85 -1.30 1.79
CA ALA A 87 8.29 -0.22 0.92
C ALA A 87 9.37 -0.71 -0.06
N VAL A 88 8.94 -1.37 -1.12
CA VAL A 88 9.77 -1.91 -2.19
C VAL A 88 9.20 -1.52 -3.55
N SER A 89 10.05 -1.51 -4.59
CA SER A 89 9.60 -1.44 -5.98
C SER A 89 9.41 -2.84 -6.55
N VAL A 90 8.43 -3.00 -7.44
CA VAL A 90 8.12 -4.25 -8.14
C VAL A 90 7.78 -3.97 -9.59
N LEU A 91 7.98 -4.95 -10.46
CA LEU A 91 7.82 -4.81 -11.90
C LEU A 91 6.59 -5.54 -12.40
N ALA A 92 6.04 -5.08 -13.52
CA ALA A 92 4.94 -5.74 -14.20
C ALA A 92 5.26 -7.21 -14.49
N GLY A 93 4.34 -8.09 -14.11
CA GLY A 93 4.50 -9.55 -14.20
C GLY A 93 5.03 -10.21 -12.93
N ASP A 94 5.50 -9.43 -11.95
CA ASP A 94 5.91 -9.95 -10.65
C ASP A 94 4.72 -10.60 -9.93
N ASN A 95 4.99 -11.74 -9.30
CA ASN A 95 4.03 -12.45 -8.45
C ASN A 95 4.53 -12.38 -7.01
N ILE A 96 3.69 -11.89 -6.12
CA ILE A 96 4.03 -11.66 -4.72
C ILE A 96 3.13 -12.54 -3.86
N LEU A 97 3.75 -13.33 -2.98
CA LEU A 97 3.03 -14.14 -2.00
C LEU A 97 3.22 -13.54 -0.61
N ILE A 98 2.12 -13.16 0.01
CA ILE A 98 2.06 -12.70 1.40
C ILE A 98 1.52 -13.86 2.21
N ALA A 99 2.30 -14.40 3.13
CA ALA A 99 1.95 -15.59 3.89
C ALA A 99 1.99 -15.33 5.39
N ARG A 100 1.07 -15.98 6.10
CA ARG A 100 1.09 -15.99 7.56
C ARG A 100 2.36 -16.62 8.10
N THR A 101 2.78 -17.76 7.52
CA THR A 101 3.98 -18.51 7.89
C THR A 101 4.79 -18.86 6.64
N PRO A 102 5.75 -17.99 6.22
CA PRO A 102 6.50 -18.17 4.97
C PRO A 102 7.18 -19.53 4.84
N SER A 103 7.76 -20.07 5.92
CA SER A 103 8.43 -21.38 5.89
C SER A 103 7.49 -22.55 5.59
N ALA A 104 6.27 -22.53 6.12
CA ALA A 104 5.25 -23.53 5.84
C ALA A 104 4.79 -23.46 4.38
N MET A 105 4.48 -22.23 3.90
CA MET A 105 4.08 -21.99 2.51
C MET A 105 5.18 -22.35 1.52
N ALA A 106 6.44 -21.98 1.79
CA ALA A 106 7.59 -22.35 0.96
C ALA A 106 7.75 -23.87 0.84
N SER A 107 7.65 -24.59 1.96
CA SER A 107 7.71 -26.05 1.98
C SER A 107 6.58 -26.68 1.18
N TYR A 108 5.36 -26.22 1.38
CA TYR A 108 4.18 -26.77 0.74
C TYR A 108 4.11 -26.50 -0.77
N LEU A 109 4.50 -25.30 -1.20
CA LEU A 109 4.51 -24.89 -2.62
C LEU A 109 5.79 -25.27 -3.37
N GLY A 110 6.84 -25.70 -2.66
CA GLY A 110 8.17 -25.90 -3.26
C GLY A 110 8.85 -24.60 -3.69
N ALA A 111 8.52 -23.48 -3.02
CA ALA A 111 9.05 -22.15 -3.29
C ALA A 111 10.27 -21.82 -2.42
N ASP A 112 11.01 -20.75 -2.78
CA ASP A 112 12.06 -20.22 -1.93
C ASP A 112 11.44 -19.33 -0.83
N VAL A 113 11.69 -19.66 0.44
CA VAL A 113 11.18 -18.91 1.59
C VAL A 113 11.61 -17.45 1.57
N ALA A 114 12.78 -17.14 1.02
CA ALA A 114 13.30 -15.77 0.95
C ALA A 114 12.50 -14.87 -0.03
N THR A 115 11.67 -15.45 -0.86
CA THR A 115 10.82 -14.73 -1.83
C THR A 115 9.37 -14.57 -1.36
N ILE A 116 9.06 -14.95 -0.12
CA ILE A 116 7.71 -14.88 0.47
C ILE A 116 7.70 -13.81 1.57
N ILE A 117 6.74 -12.90 1.49
CA ILE A 117 6.56 -11.83 2.48
C ILE A 117 5.78 -12.37 3.68
N GLU A 118 6.25 -12.09 4.89
CA GLU A 118 5.56 -12.47 6.12
C GLU A 118 4.51 -11.42 6.52
N SER A 119 3.27 -11.85 6.75
CA SER A 119 2.20 -11.04 7.32
C SER A 119 1.96 -11.30 8.82
N ASN A 120 2.57 -12.34 9.38
CA ASN A 120 2.24 -12.85 10.72
C ASN A 120 0.73 -13.14 10.84
N THR A 121 0.09 -12.61 11.88
CA THR A 121 -1.35 -12.80 12.13
C THR A 121 -2.23 -11.73 11.49
N SER A 122 -1.67 -10.80 10.69
CA SER A 122 -2.45 -9.73 10.05
C SER A 122 -3.38 -10.23 8.95
N ILE A 123 -3.10 -11.40 8.34
CA ILE A 123 -4.03 -12.11 7.47
C ILE A 123 -4.55 -13.34 8.21
N SER A 124 -5.87 -13.39 8.40
CA SER A 124 -6.52 -14.35 9.31
C SER A 124 -7.60 -15.21 8.66
N GLN A 125 -7.81 -15.05 7.34
CA GLN A 125 -8.83 -15.80 6.58
C GLN A 125 -8.77 -17.30 6.89
N ASN A 126 -9.94 -17.97 6.87
CA ASN A 126 -10.08 -19.38 7.22
C ASN A 126 -10.99 -20.16 6.24
N GLY A 127 -11.02 -19.72 4.97
CA GLY A 127 -11.70 -20.43 3.90
C GLY A 127 -13.10 -19.88 3.56
N ASP A 128 -13.65 -19.00 4.38
CA ASP A 128 -14.99 -18.42 4.22
C ASP A 128 -15.01 -16.89 4.38
N ASP A 129 -13.82 -16.26 4.47
CA ASP A 129 -13.67 -14.83 4.63
C ASP A 129 -13.45 -14.10 3.30
N ALA A 130 -14.04 -12.93 3.14
CA ALA A 130 -13.77 -12.06 2.00
C ALA A 130 -12.45 -11.31 2.19
N ILE A 131 -11.77 -11.01 1.07
CA ILE A 131 -10.48 -10.33 1.06
C ILE A 131 -10.59 -9.02 0.29
N GLU A 132 -10.08 -7.94 0.87
CA GLU A 132 -10.04 -6.63 0.28
C GLU A 132 -8.59 -6.22 -0.01
N LEU A 133 -8.32 -5.77 -1.25
CA LEU A 133 -7.06 -5.14 -1.65
C LEU A 133 -7.23 -3.63 -1.57
N TYR A 134 -6.30 -2.97 -0.89
CA TYR A 134 -6.30 -1.52 -0.66
C TYR A 134 -5.22 -0.81 -1.48
N PHE A 135 -5.51 0.42 -1.88
CA PHE A 135 -4.56 1.41 -2.37
C PHE A 135 -4.82 2.74 -1.68
N ASN A 136 -3.81 3.33 -1.02
CA ASN A 136 -3.94 4.55 -0.22
C ASN A 136 -5.12 4.50 0.78
N ALA A 137 -5.28 3.36 1.46
CA ALA A 137 -6.34 3.07 2.42
C ALA A 137 -7.78 3.03 1.83
N GLU A 138 -7.93 3.01 0.50
CA GLU A 138 -9.22 2.82 -0.18
C GLU A 138 -9.27 1.43 -0.81
N VAL A 139 -10.40 0.73 -0.70
CA VAL A 139 -10.61 -0.58 -1.32
C VAL A 139 -10.62 -0.45 -2.84
N ILE A 140 -9.78 -1.20 -3.54
CA ILE A 140 -9.68 -1.21 -5.00
C ILE A 140 -10.14 -2.53 -5.63
N GLU A 141 -10.13 -3.61 -4.86
CA GLU A 141 -10.63 -4.92 -5.29
C GLU A 141 -11.12 -5.72 -4.08
N THR A 142 -12.18 -6.51 -4.27
CA THR A 142 -12.72 -7.42 -3.26
C THR A 142 -12.90 -8.81 -3.85
N PHE A 143 -12.44 -9.83 -3.12
CA PHE A 143 -12.79 -11.22 -3.33
C PHE A 143 -13.86 -11.62 -2.33
N GLY A 144 -14.89 -12.35 -2.75
CA GLY A 144 -16.03 -12.75 -1.90
C GLY A 144 -17.04 -11.61 -1.68
N ASP A 145 -17.83 -11.74 -0.64
CA ASP A 145 -18.83 -10.75 -0.21
C ASP A 145 -18.58 -10.40 1.26
N ILE A 146 -18.21 -9.15 1.53
CA ILE A 146 -17.84 -8.68 2.88
C ILE A 146 -18.97 -8.76 3.91
N ASP A 147 -20.22 -8.78 3.45
CA ASP A 147 -21.41 -8.83 4.30
C ASP A 147 -22.00 -10.26 4.43
N THR A 148 -21.31 -11.26 3.85
CA THR A 148 -21.77 -12.66 3.83
C THR A 148 -20.68 -13.58 4.33
N ASP A 149 -21.00 -14.41 5.35
CA ASP A 149 -20.17 -15.56 5.75
C ASP A 149 -20.10 -16.55 4.58
N GLY A 150 -18.88 -16.85 4.10
CA GLY A 150 -18.67 -17.68 2.92
C GLY A 150 -18.93 -19.16 3.11
N THR A 151 -19.18 -19.61 4.35
CA THR A 151 -19.49 -21.03 4.64
C THR A 151 -20.69 -21.52 3.82
N GLY A 152 -20.46 -22.46 2.91
CA GLY A 152 -21.47 -23.02 2.00
C GLY A 152 -21.76 -22.15 0.78
N GLU A 153 -21.11 -21.01 0.62
CA GLU A 153 -21.23 -20.16 -0.55
C GLU A 153 -20.36 -20.68 -1.72
N SER A 154 -20.64 -20.22 -2.92
CA SER A 154 -19.94 -20.68 -4.13
C SER A 154 -18.48 -20.24 -4.20
N TRP A 155 -18.06 -19.34 -3.34
CA TRP A 155 -16.71 -18.79 -3.25
C TRP A 155 -15.93 -19.29 -2.01
N GLU A 156 -16.47 -20.25 -1.24
CA GLU A 156 -15.77 -20.92 -0.14
C GLU A 156 -14.50 -21.63 -0.62
N TYR A 157 -13.40 -21.44 0.13
CA TYR A 157 -12.07 -21.98 -0.19
C TYR A 157 -11.41 -22.67 1.02
N LEU A 158 -12.20 -23.20 1.95
CA LEU A 158 -11.75 -23.92 3.15
C LEU A 158 -10.81 -25.07 2.77
N ASP A 159 -9.64 -25.11 3.44
CA ASP A 159 -8.55 -26.08 3.20
C ASP A 159 -8.26 -26.24 1.69
N SER A 160 -8.15 -25.09 0.99
CA SER A 160 -8.14 -25.00 -0.45
C SER A 160 -7.60 -23.62 -0.91
N PHE A 161 -8.04 -23.20 -2.09
CA PHE A 161 -7.73 -21.88 -2.66
C PHE A 161 -8.81 -21.41 -3.64
N ALA A 162 -8.87 -20.09 -3.83
CA ALA A 162 -9.40 -19.45 -5.02
C ALA A 162 -8.21 -18.93 -5.86
N TYR A 163 -8.27 -19.03 -7.20
CA TYR A 163 -7.24 -18.56 -8.11
C TYR A 163 -7.84 -17.99 -9.39
N LYS A 164 -7.32 -16.84 -9.88
CA LYS A 164 -7.81 -16.26 -11.14
C LYS A 164 -7.17 -16.91 -12.36
N VAL A 165 -8.03 -17.34 -13.29
CA VAL A 165 -7.65 -17.76 -14.65
C VAL A 165 -8.38 -16.85 -15.63
N ASP A 166 -7.64 -16.18 -16.49
CA ASP A 166 -8.19 -15.21 -17.47
C ASP A 166 -9.13 -14.17 -16.83
N GLY A 167 -8.79 -13.71 -15.61
CA GLY A 167 -9.55 -12.73 -14.85
C GLY A 167 -10.79 -13.27 -14.11
N ALA A 168 -11.11 -14.55 -14.24
CA ALA A 168 -12.21 -15.20 -13.52
C ALA A 168 -11.71 -16.08 -12.37
N TRP A 169 -12.40 -16.05 -11.23
CA TRP A 169 -12.08 -16.91 -10.10
C TRP A 169 -12.40 -18.38 -10.39
N THR A 170 -11.46 -19.25 -10.08
CA THR A 170 -11.58 -20.71 -10.06
C THR A 170 -11.23 -21.22 -8.67
N TYR A 171 -11.72 -22.37 -8.29
CA TYR A 171 -11.60 -22.91 -6.92
C TYR A 171 -11.04 -24.32 -6.94
N GLY A 172 -10.18 -24.64 -5.98
CA GLY A 172 -9.67 -25.99 -5.79
C GLY A 172 -10.74 -26.97 -5.32
N GLY A 173 -11.77 -26.43 -4.65
CA GLY A 173 -12.80 -27.20 -3.95
C GLY A 173 -12.45 -27.39 -2.48
N ILE A 174 -13.44 -27.28 -1.60
CA ILE A 174 -13.24 -27.36 -0.15
C ILE A 174 -12.55 -28.65 0.27
N ASN A 175 -11.68 -28.58 1.28
CA ASN A 175 -10.91 -29.68 1.86
C ASN A 175 -10.02 -30.43 0.84
N CYS A 176 -9.66 -29.81 -0.28
CA CYS A 176 -8.91 -30.50 -1.34
C CYS A 176 -7.41 -30.63 -1.02
N THR A 177 -6.90 -29.90 -0.03
CA THR A 177 -5.52 -30.00 0.45
C THR A 177 -5.35 -30.90 1.68
N ASP A 178 -6.47 -31.42 2.24
CA ASP A 178 -6.46 -32.24 3.44
C ASP A 178 -5.51 -33.42 3.31
N GLY A 179 -4.65 -33.59 4.32
CA GLY A 179 -3.73 -34.70 4.43
C GLY A 179 -2.64 -34.75 3.37
N SER A 180 -2.44 -33.72 2.56
CA SER A 180 -1.33 -33.62 1.62
C SER A 180 -0.08 -32.99 2.27
N ASP A 181 1.10 -33.49 1.91
CA ASP A 181 2.39 -32.99 2.41
C ASP A 181 2.92 -31.82 1.56
N ASP A 182 2.48 -31.70 0.32
CA ASP A 182 2.83 -30.64 -0.62
C ASP A 182 1.70 -30.40 -1.64
N SER A 183 1.76 -29.25 -2.32
CA SER A 183 0.77 -28.83 -3.31
C SER A 183 0.65 -29.82 -4.49
N ALA A 184 1.77 -30.38 -4.96
CA ALA A 184 1.78 -31.25 -6.13
C ALA A 184 1.12 -32.60 -5.85
N SER A 185 1.15 -33.07 -4.60
CA SER A 185 0.54 -34.33 -4.14
C SER A 185 -0.90 -34.18 -3.67
N SER A 186 -1.39 -32.94 -3.53
CA SER A 186 -2.77 -32.64 -3.13
C SER A 186 -3.80 -33.02 -4.20
N ASN A 187 -5.07 -33.12 -3.85
CA ASN A 187 -6.15 -33.33 -4.81
C ASN A 187 -6.37 -32.09 -5.73
N CYS A 188 -5.80 -30.95 -5.37
CA CYS A 188 -5.92 -29.68 -6.11
C CYS A 188 -4.57 -28.94 -6.10
N PRO A 189 -3.61 -29.31 -6.94
CA PRO A 189 -2.36 -28.57 -7.03
C PRO A 189 -2.61 -27.09 -7.29
N TYR A 190 -1.92 -26.21 -6.52
CA TYR A 190 -2.03 -24.77 -6.73
C TYR A 190 -1.56 -24.40 -8.13
N PRO A 191 -2.33 -23.60 -8.90
CA PRO A 191 -2.07 -23.39 -10.33
C PRO A 191 -0.77 -22.65 -10.65
N TYR A 192 -0.26 -21.81 -9.73
CA TYR A 192 0.96 -21.05 -9.94
C TYR A 192 2.18 -21.84 -9.48
N THR A 193 3.12 -22.06 -10.39
CA THR A 193 4.39 -22.79 -10.16
C THR A 193 5.62 -21.94 -10.51
N GLY A 194 5.41 -20.64 -10.77
CA GLY A 194 6.49 -19.69 -11.07
C GLY A 194 7.21 -19.20 -9.80
N ALA A 195 8.16 -18.32 -10.00
CA ALA A 195 8.88 -17.69 -8.90
C ALA A 195 8.08 -16.52 -8.29
N TYR A 196 8.13 -16.42 -6.97
CA TYR A 196 7.64 -15.23 -6.26
C TYR A 196 8.78 -14.22 -6.06
N THR A 197 8.46 -12.98 -5.73
CA THR A 197 9.40 -11.92 -5.37
C THR A 197 8.92 -11.15 -4.14
N VAL A 198 9.87 -10.60 -3.41
CA VAL A 198 9.62 -9.62 -2.33
C VAL A 198 9.82 -8.19 -2.80
N GLY A 199 10.18 -8.00 -4.08
CA GLY A 199 10.51 -6.70 -4.65
C GLY A 199 11.94 -6.25 -4.34
N THR A 200 12.26 -5.01 -4.74
CA THR A 200 13.56 -4.38 -4.52
C THR A 200 13.41 -3.23 -3.53
N GLU A 201 14.24 -3.21 -2.48
CA GLU A 201 14.28 -2.13 -1.51
C GLU A 201 14.39 -0.76 -2.19
N ILE A 202 13.52 0.17 -1.80
CA ILE A 202 13.59 1.55 -2.29
C ILE A 202 14.81 2.20 -1.67
N GLN A 203 15.78 2.53 -2.50
CA GLN A 203 16.93 3.31 -2.08
C GLN A 203 16.51 4.77 -1.96
N THR A 204 16.28 5.23 -0.74
CA THR A 204 16.09 6.66 -0.49
C THR A 204 17.46 7.34 -0.53
N GLU A 205 17.66 8.22 -1.50
CA GLU A 205 18.86 9.07 -1.51
C GLU A 205 18.85 9.98 -0.27
N THR A 206 20.00 10.12 0.35
CA THR A 206 20.17 11.07 1.45
C THR A 206 20.98 12.27 0.97
N PHE A 207 20.56 13.45 1.39
CA PHE A 207 21.23 14.71 1.09
C PHE A 207 21.74 15.34 2.37
N ASP A 208 22.97 15.83 2.34
CA ASP A 208 23.52 16.63 3.42
C ASP A 208 22.91 18.01 3.41
N VAL A 209 22.06 18.28 4.42
CA VAL A 209 21.39 19.57 4.61
C VAL A 209 22.12 20.36 5.70
N ILE A 210 22.58 21.56 5.37
CA ILE A 210 23.24 22.45 6.33
C ILE A 210 22.18 23.36 6.97
N PHE A 211 22.02 23.22 8.28
CA PHE A 211 21.24 24.15 9.10
C PHE A 211 22.17 25.22 9.64
N SER A 212 21.76 26.50 9.53
CA SER A 212 22.59 27.63 9.92
C SER A 212 21.77 28.69 10.64
N VAL A 213 22.27 29.22 11.76
CA VAL A 213 21.64 30.30 12.52
C VAL A 213 22.67 31.34 12.95
N ASN A 214 22.39 32.60 12.66
CA ASN A 214 23.23 33.71 13.12
C ASN A 214 22.76 34.20 14.51
N THR A 215 23.70 34.28 15.46
CA THR A 215 23.46 34.60 16.87
C THR A 215 23.93 35.99 17.27
N ALA A 216 24.21 36.89 16.32
CA ALA A 216 24.74 38.23 16.56
C ALA A 216 23.91 39.09 17.54
N ASN A 217 22.62 38.79 17.68
CA ASN A 217 21.67 39.57 18.51
C ASN A 217 21.22 38.81 19.78
N ILE A 218 21.80 37.68 20.09
CA ILE A 218 21.48 36.91 21.30
C ILE A 218 22.76 36.50 22.04
N THR A 219 22.64 36.20 23.32
CA THR A 219 23.71 35.56 24.09
C THR A 219 23.48 34.06 24.04
N VAL A 220 24.45 33.35 23.47
CA VAL A 220 24.40 31.87 23.44
C VAL A 220 24.72 31.33 24.84
N GLY A 221 23.92 30.40 25.33
CA GLY A 221 24.09 29.77 26.62
C GLY A 221 25.23 28.74 26.63
N GLU A 222 25.53 28.17 27.79
CA GLU A 222 26.70 27.30 28.01
C GLU A 222 26.70 26.01 27.21
N LEU A 223 25.52 25.50 26.83
CA LEU A 223 25.38 24.27 26.02
C LEU A 223 25.42 24.53 24.51
N GLY A 224 25.51 25.81 24.09
CA GLY A 224 25.55 26.16 22.67
C GLY A 224 24.18 26.17 21.98
N MET A 225 24.21 26.23 20.64
CA MET A 225 22.99 26.19 19.83
C MET A 225 22.66 24.78 19.40
N TYR A 226 21.37 24.52 19.23
CA TYR A 226 20.83 23.25 18.74
C TYR A 226 19.78 23.50 17.66
N VAL A 227 19.55 22.47 16.81
CA VAL A 227 18.39 22.41 15.95
C VAL A 227 17.63 21.12 16.23
N GLY A 228 16.30 21.24 16.33
CA GLY A 228 15.41 20.11 16.62
C GLY A 228 13.98 20.39 16.22
N GLY A 229 13.06 19.54 16.63
CA GLY A 229 11.64 19.67 16.36
C GLY A 229 11.19 18.96 15.06
N GLY A 230 9.93 18.60 15.00
CA GLY A 230 9.30 17.96 13.87
C GLY A 230 10.09 16.74 13.38
N VAL A 231 10.56 16.81 12.14
CA VAL A 231 11.32 15.72 11.50
C VAL A 231 12.72 15.51 12.07
N LEU A 232 13.25 16.45 12.83
CA LEU A 232 14.58 16.36 13.43
C LEU A 232 14.59 15.75 14.84
N GLY A 233 13.41 15.53 15.45
CA GLY A 233 13.31 14.91 16.77
C GLY A 233 13.25 15.90 17.94
N GLY A 234 13.86 15.57 19.09
CA GLY A 234 13.81 16.34 20.34
C GLY A 234 14.45 17.74 20.25
N ALA A 235 14.27 18.55 21.30
CA ALA A 235 14.80 19.92 21.36
C ALA A 235 16.34 19.96 21.30
N ASN A 236 17.02 18.93 21.79
CA ASN A 236 18.47 18.79 21.76
C ASN A 236 18.98 17.72 20.77
N ALA A 237 18.22 17.45 19.69
CA ALA A 237 18.53 16.38 18.76
C ALA A 237 19.90 16.57 18.08
N TYR A 238 20.20 17.79 17.62
CA TYR A 238 21.43 18.07 16.90
C TYR A 238 22.12 19.31 17.46
N ALA A 239 23.30 19.13 18.09
CA ALA A 239 24.15 20.20 18.50
C ALA A 239 24.79 20.87 17.29
N MET A 240 24.88 22.19 17.31
CA MET A 240 25.51 23.02 16.27
C MET A 240 26.89 23.49 16.73
N SER A 241 27.76 23.90 15.81
CA SER A 241 29.05 24.48 16.13
C SER A 241 29.26 25.84 15.46
N ASP A 242 30.12 26.68 16.10
CA ASP A 242 30.62 27.96 15.60
C ASP A 242 32.16 27.92 15.72
N ASP A 243 32.80 27.02 14.93
CA ASP A 243 34.23 26.71 15.06
C ASP A 243 35.13 27.86 14.61
N ASP A 244 34.64 28.73 13.74
CA ASP A 244 35.38 29.90 13.26
C ASP A 244 35.10 31.17 14.08
N GLY A 245 34.13 31.13 15.01
CA GLY A 245 33.82 32.19 15.93
C GLY A 245 33.18 33.42 15.30
N ASP A 246 32.51 33.25 14.13
CA ASP A 246 31.87 34.37 13.43
C ASP A 246 30.44 34.68 13.93
N GLY A 247 29.94 33.90 14.88
CA GLY A 247 28.59 33.99 15.45
C GLY A 247 27.52 33.29 14.59
N THR A 248 27.93 32.51 13.60
CA THR A 248 27.03 31.71 12.77
C THR A 248 27.21 30.24 13.11
N TRP A 249 26.26 29.68 13.82
CA TRP A 249 26.25 28.28 14.23
C TRP A 249 25.71 27.40 13.11
N THR A 250 26.38 26.27 12.85
CA THR A 250 26.02 25.36 11.77
C THR A 250 26.01 23.90 12.21
N VAL A 251 25.20 23.06 11.53
CA VAL A 251 25.27 21.60 11.61
C VAL A 251 24.83 21.03 10.26
N THR A 252 25.49 19.95 9.85
CA THR A 252 25.10 19.19 8.65
C THR A 252 24.38 17.92 9.08
N ILE A 253 23.19 17.68 8.52
CA ILE A 253 22.34 16.53 8.84
C ILE A 253 21.98 15.83 7.52
N ALA A 254 22.24 14.53 7.43
CA ALA A 254 21.79 13.72 6.30
C ALA A 254 20.28 13.48 6.43
N LEU A 255 19.50 13.93 5.46
CA LEU A 255 18.05 13.76 5.39
C LEU A 255 17.69 13.00 4.11
N ASN A 256 16.68 12.14 4.20
CA ASN A 256 16.16 11.42 3.06
C ASN A 256 15.51 12.38 2.05
N GLU A 257 15.63 12.08 0.76
CA GLU A 257 14.90 12.76 -0.30
C GLU A 257 13.41 12.87 0.04
N GLY A 258 12.82 14.03 -0.24
CA GLY A 258 11.40 14.29 0.03
C GLY A 258 11.04 14.53 1.50
N THR A 259 12.01 14.49 2.44
CA THR A 259 11.72 14.84 3.85
C THR A 259 11.14 16.24 3.95
N THR A 260 9.97 16.37 4.55
CA THR A 260 9.28 17.65 4.78
C THR A 260 8.87 17.77 6.23
N GLY A 261 8.91 18.98 6.79
CA GLY A 261 8.49 19.23 8.17
C GLY A 261 8.96 20.57 8.70
N ASN A 262 8.67 20.81 9.98
CA ASN A 262 9.09 21.99 10.71
C ASN A 262 10.31 21.67 11.57
N TYR A 263 11.13 22.69 11.85
CA TYR A 263 12.23 22.63 12.80
C TYR A 263 12.36 23.99 13.51
N ILE A 264 13.09 24.02 14.59
CA ILE A 264 13.40 25.24 15.35
C ILE A 264 14.85 25.22 15.81
N PHE A 265 15.47 26.42 15.95
CA PHE A 265 16.74 26.58 16.63
C PHE A 265 16.51 26.87 18.12
N LEU A 266 17.32 26.26 18.98
CA LEU A 266 17.20 26.35 20.42
C LEU A 266 18.53 26.76 21.04
N ASN A 267 18.46 27.59 22.10
CA ASN A 267 19.61 28.14 22.78
C ASN A 267 19.85 27.38 24.10
N SER A 268 20.77 26.45 24.10
CA SER A 268 21.16 25.65 25.28
C SER A 268 20.04 24.81 25.89
N PRO A 269 19.29 23.99 25.11
CA PRO A 269 18.27 23.12 25.66
C PRO A 269 18.90 22.05 26.57
N THR A 270 18.25 21.80 27.71
CA THR A 270 18.72 20.87 28.73
C THR A 270 18.17 19.44 28.58
N SER A 271 17.19 19.26 27.72
CA SER A 271 16.55 17.96 27.41
C SER A 271 15.84 18.00 26.05
N ASP A 272 15.43 16.85 25.53
CA ASP A 272 14.63 16.69 24.29
C ASP A 272 13.24 17.31 24.37
N SER A 273 12.76 17.67 25.54
CA SER A 273 11.47 18.35 25.74
C SER A 273 11.60 19.83 26.15
N ASP A 274 12.80 20.39 26.14
CA ASP A 274 13.07 21.79 26.52
C ASP A 274 12.88 22.75 25.32
N TRP A 275 11.63 22.94 24.92
CA TRP A 275 11.23 23.78 23.78
C TRP A 275 11.22 25.28 24.08
N GLY A 276 11.55 25.67 25.28
CA GLY A 276 11.62 27.06 25.72
C GLY A 276 13.02 27.66 25.71
N ALA A 277 14.03 26.87 25.35
CA ALA A 277 15.43 27.23 25.34
C ALA A 277 15.83 28.23 24.23
#